data_c8f3433995690bb831792da80262f3f7
#
_entry.id   c8f3433995690bb831792da80262f3f7
#
_cell.length_a   1.000
_cell.length_b   1.000
_cell.length_c   1.000
_cell.angle_alpha   90.00
_cell.angle_beta   90.00
_cell.angle_gamma   90.00
#
_symmetry.space_group_name_H-M   'P 1'
#
loop_
_entity.id
_entity.type
_entity.pdbx_description
1 polymer ?
#
loop_
_entity_poly.entity_id
_entity_poly.type
_entity_poly.pdbx_seq_one_letter_code
_entity_poly.pdbx_strand_id
1 'polypeptide(L)'
;MRVGYCRAGHSDRMTAPDPEFLPGLELSRIFYTEAVRPILDREHPGLAYAAARVGTGSEVLGLDSPRSADHEWGPRLDLFLPADAVAAHGAGLRRLLSEQLPKQVRGWPTHFRPGTPEDPVGVMELTDGPVNHRVSVSDVDDWLGSQLGVGTGLLGPTTADWLALPQQKLAEVTGGAVFHDGLGTLTAARRRLAWYPEEVWRYLLACQWQRVSQEEAFVGRCAEVGDELGSAVVAGRLVRDLMRLCLLLGRRYAPYGKWLGSAFQQLPVAEALLPSLQGAVTAPQYPARERHLCDAYEIVAALQNRTGLAEPVDPKRRAYHSRPFQVLHAERFAHALVRTITDPELRALPLTGSVDQWADNTDFLVRHQEIEVRRR
;
A
#
# COMPACT_ATOMS: atom_id res chain seq x y z
N MET A 1 -9.32 -2.29 34.19
CA MET A 1 -8.40 -1.18 34.54
C MET A 1 -8.48 -0.15 33.41
N ARG A 2 -9.11 1.02 33.68
CA ARG A 2 -9.18 2.12 32.73
C ARG A 2 -7.89 2.93 32.89
N VAL A 3 -7.06 2.96 31.85
CA VAL A 3 -5.91 3.86 31.80
C VAL A 3 -6.42 5.20 31.30
N GLY A 4 -6.51 6.17 32.20
CA GLY A 4 -6.84 7.56 31.87
C GLY A 4 -5.60 8.23 31.29
N TYR A 5 -5.71 8.69 30.04
CA TYR A 5 -4.75 9.66 29.49
C TYR A 5 -5.06 11.05 30.04
N CYS A 6 -4.11 11.65 30.75
CA CYS A 6 -4.14 13.06 31.15
C CYS A 6 -4.16 13.95 29.91
N ARG A 7 -5.29 14.63 29.66
CA ARG A 7 -5.32 15.81 28.79
C ARG A 7 -4.76 16.99 29.60
N ALA A 8 -3.65 17.53 29.15
CA ALA A 8 -3.14 18.83 29.64
C ALA A 8 -4.12 19.95 29.17
N GLY A 9 -4.36 20.88 30.07
CA GLY A 9 -5.37 21.93 30.09
C GLY A 9 -5.73 22.57 28.75
N HIS A 10 -6.99 22.48 28.38
CA HIS A 10 -7.64 23.35 27.41
C HIS A 10 -8.61 24.24 28.14
N SER A 11 -8.43 25.56 27.95
CA SER A 11 -9.37 26.60 28.35
C SER A 11 -10.78 26.33 27.77
N ASP A 12 -11.82 26.55 28.58
CA ASP A 12 -13.22 26.50 28.19
C ASP A 12 -13.54 27.41 26.97
N ARG A 13 -13.33 26.91 25.77
CA ARG A 13 -14.09 27.30 24.59
C ARG A 13 -15.14 26.21 24.40
N MET A 14 -16.40 26.54 24.38
CA MET A 14 -17.49 25.67 23.92
C MET A 14 -17.08 25.15 22.54
N THR A 15 -16.50 23.96 22.49
CA THR A 15 -16.13 23.29 21.26
C THR A 15 -17.39 22.78 20.59
N ALA A 16 -17.65 23.22 19.37
CA ALA A 16 -18.66 22.57 18.53
C ALA A 16 -18.36 21.05 18.52
N PRO A 17 -19.37 20.18 18.45
CA PRO A 17 -19.13 18.75 18.37
C PRO A 17 -18.22 18.46 17.18
N ASP A 18 -17.30 17.49 17.36
CA ASP A 18 -16.43 17.05 16.26
C ASP A 18 -17.29 16.69 15.04
N PRO A 19 -16.88 17.09 13.82
CA PRO A 19 -17.65 16.79 12.62
C PRO A 19 -17.81 15.28 12.44
N GLU A 20 -18.92 14.84 11.86
CA GLU A 20 -19.14 13.44 11.52
C GLU A 20 -18.01 12.95 10.59
N PHE A 21 -17.47 11.76 10.88
CA PHE A 21 -16.40 11.19 10.08
C PHE A 21 -16.89 10.91 8.66
N LEU A 22 -16.13 11.43 7.70
CA LEU A 22 -16.24 11.11 6.28
C LEU A 22 -14.97 10.39 5.85
N PRO A 23 -15.03 9.31 5.03
CA PRO A 23 -13.83 8.76 4.44
C PRO A 23 -12.99 9.84 3.75
N GLY A 24 -11.66 9.82 3.95
CA GLY A 24 -10.80 10.92 3.52
C GLY A 24 -10.82 11.18 2.01
N LEU A 25 -11.06 10.16 1.18
CA LEU A 25 -11.25 10.34 -0.27
C LEU A 25 -12.54 11.10 -0.57
N GLU A 26 -13.62 10.83 0.16
CA GLU A 26 -14.87 11.55 0.00
C GLU A 26 -14.73 13.01 0.47
N LEU A 27 -14.08 13.23 1.62
CA LEU A 27 -13.77 14.57 2.10
C LEU A 27 -12.90 15.35 1.09
N SER A 28 -11.89 14.71 0.50
CA SER A 28 -11.05 15.32 -0.53
C SER A 28 -11.82 15.65 -1.81
N ARG A 29 -12.75 14.78 -2.23
CA ARG A 29 -13.65 15.03 -3.36
C ARG A 29 -14.54 16.25 -3.10
N ILE A 30 -15.15 16.34 -1.91
CA ILE A 30 -15.98 17.48 -1.50
C ILE A 30 -15.12 18.75 -1.43
N PHE A 31 -13.95 18.68 -0.84
CA PHE A 31 -13.00 19.80 -0.79
C PHE A 31 -12.66 20.34 -2.18
N TYR A 32 -12.39 19.43 -3.13
CA TYR A 32 -12.16 19.81 -4.51
C TYR A 32 -13.40 20.49 -5.11
N THR A 33 -14.57 19.86 -5.04
CA THR A 33 -15.75 20.31 -5.77
C THR A 33 -16.39 21.58 -5.17
N GLU A 34 -16.36 21.73 -3.84
CA GLU A 34 -17.04 22.83 -3.15
C GLU A 34 -16.10 24.01 -2.84
N ALA A 35 -14.78 23.78 -2.72
CA ALA A 35 -13.85 24.83 -2.33
C ALA A 35 -12.79 25.16 -3.40
N VAL A 36 -12.03 24.16 -3.85
CA VAL A 36 -10.87 24.43 -4.72
C VAL A 36 -11.28 24.74 -6.15
N ARG A 37 -12.14 23.90 -6.75
CA ARG A 37 -12.58 24.08 -8.14
C ARG A 37 -13.25 25.44 -8.40
N PRO A 38 -14.17 25.97 -7.57
CA PRO A 38 -14.77 27.27 -7.81
C PRO A 38 -13.76 28.43 -7.79
N ILE A 39 -12.68 28.32 -7.01
CA ILE A 39 -11.58 29.31 -7.02
C ILE A 39 -10.82 29.23 -8.33
N LEU A 40 -10.44 28.01 -8.77
CA LEU A 40 -9.72 27.81 -10.03
C LEU A 40 -10.54 28.29 -11.25
N ASP A 41 -11.82 27.93 -11.31
CA ASP A 41 -12.72 28.32 -12.41
C ASP A 41 -12.87 29.86 -12.51
N ARG A 42 -12.86 30.57 -11.38
CA ARG A 42 -12.99 32.03 -11.33
C ARG A 42 -11.68 32.76 -11.64
N GLU A 43 -10.57 32.33 -11.01
CA GLU A 43 -9.31 33.08 -11.04
C GLU A 43 -8.36 32.64 -12.16
N HIS A 44 -8.53 31.42 -12.65
CA HIS A 44 -7.74 30.84 -13.74
C HIS A 44 -8.62 30.13 -14.77
N PRO A 45 -9.57 30.87 -15.40
CA PRO A 45 -10.46 30.28 -16.41
C PRO A 45 -9.64 29.70 -17.56
N GLY A 46 -9.89 28.42 -17.88
CA GLY A 46 -9.18 27.71 -18.94
C GLY A 46 -7.83 27.10 -18.58
N LEU A 47 -7.42 27.13 -17.30
CA LEU A 47 -6.25 26.40 -16.85
C LEU A 47 -6.47 24.90 -17.06
N ALA A 48 -5.58 24.26 -17.81
CA ALA A 48 -5.59 22.81 -17.95
C ALA A 48 -4.88 22.16 -16.73
N TYR A 49 -5.60 21.29 -16.01
CA TYR A 49 -5.07 20.62 -14.82
C TYR A 49 -5.72 19.24 -14.59
N ALA A 50 -5.09 18.46 -13.72
CA ALA A 50 -5.74 17.34 -13.07
C ALA A 50 -5.82 17.57 -11.55
N ALA A 51 -6.85 17.02 -10.91
CA ALA A 51 -7.07 17.07 -9.47
C ALA A 51 -7.33 15.68 -8.93
N ALA A 52 -6.60 15.29 -7.89
CA ALA A 52 -6.67 13.95 -7.32
C ALA A 52 -6.39 13.97 -5.82
N ARG A 53 -6.68 12.85 -5.15
CA ARG A 53 -6.08 12.51 -3.87
C ARG A 53 -5.32 11.19 -4.04
N VAL A 54 -3.99 11.27 -4.09
CA VAL A 54 -3.07 10.17 -4.40
C VAL A 54 -1.81 10.27 -3.52
N GLY A 55 -0.91 9.30 -3.59
CA GLY A 55 0.30 9.29 -2.78
C GLY A 55 0.07 8.79 -1.36
N THR A 56 0.82 9.33 -0.38
CA THR A 56 0.80 8.84 1.00
C THR A 56 -0.49 9.20 1.73
N GLY A 57 -1.11 8.20 2.38
CA GLY A 57 -2.30 8.37 3.23
C GLY A 57 -3.09 7.08 3.38
N SER A 58 -3.65 6.85 4.58
CA SER A 58 -4.51 5.69 4.81
C SER A 58 -5.77 5.71 3.97
N GLU A 59 -6.31 6.90 3.69
CA GLU A 59 -7.45 7.13 2.81
C GLU A 59 -7.15 6.72 1.36
N VAL A 60 -5.92 6.91 0.89
CA VAL A 60 -5.48 6.51 -0.46
C VAL A 60 -5.53 4.98 -0.61
N LEU A 61 -5.25 4.25 0.46
CA LEU A 61 -5.34 2.80 0.50
C LEU A 61 -6.76 2.28 0.81
N GLY A 62 -7.71 3.18 1.12
CA GLY A 62 -9.06 2.82 1.56
C GLY A 62 -9.08 2.14 2.94
N LEU A 63 -8.17 2.54 3.82
CA LEU A 63 -7.93 1.93 5.14
C LEU A 63 -8.05 2.96 6.27
N ASP A 64 -8.54 4.16 5.99
CA ASP A 64 -8.76 5.18 7.00
C ASP A 64 -10.00 4.89 7.86
N SER A 65 -10.00 5.46 9.04
CA SER A 65 -11.03 5.31 10.06
C SER A 65 -11.17 6.63 10.84
N PRO A 66 -12.17 6.79 11.71
CA PRO A 66 -12.28 7.98 12.58
C PRO A 66 -10.98 8.26 13.37
N ARG A 67 -10.20 7.24 13.70
CA ARG A 67 -8.93 7.38 14.39
C ARG A 67 -7.86 8.03 13.52
N SER A 68 -7.95 7.90 12.19
CA SER A 68 -6.98 8.48 11.24
C SER A 68 -7.01 10.02 11.22
N ALA A 69 -8.08 10.63 11.74
CA ALA A 69 -8.23 12.09 11.81
C ALA A 69 -7.33 12.77 12.87
N ASP A 70 -6.54 12.00 13.61
CA ASP A 70 -5.64 12.51 14.66
C ASP A 70 -4.41 13.26 14.10
N HIS A 71 -3.93 12.94 12.89
CA HIS A 71 -2.79 13.60 12.25
C HIS A 71 -2.70 13.31 10.75
N GLU A 72 -2.12 14.26 9.98
CA GLU A 72 -1.86 14.18 8.53
C GLU A 72 -3.04 13.66 7.68
N TRP A 73 -4.25 13.79 8.18
CA TRP A 73 -5.50 13.44 7.52
C TRP A 73 -6.41 14.68 7.47
N GLY A 74 -7.33 14.76 6.49
CA GLY A 74 -8.26 15.89 6.36
C GLY A 74 -8.49 16.34 4.91
N PRO A 75 -8.94 17.61 4.69
CA PRO A 75 -9.11 18.17 3.34
C PRO A 75 -7.76 18.32 2.63
N ARG A 76 -7.39 17.31 1.82
CA ARG A 76 -6.12 17.24 1.09
C ARG A 76 -6.40 17.07 -0.40
N LEU A 77 -5.53 17.61 -1.25
CA LEU A 77 -5.69 17.54 -2.69
C LEU A 77 -4.33 17.63 -3.38
N ASP A 78 -4.20 16.95 -4.51
CA ASP A 78 -3.04 17.03 -5.38
C ASP A 78 -3.52 17.63 -6.73
N LEU A 79 -2.96 18.80 -7.08
CA LEU A 79 -3.17 19.47 -8.37
C LEU A 79 -1.96 19.22 -9.27
N PHE A 80 -2.23 18.74 -10.47
CA PHE A 80 -1.23 18.49 -11.48
C PHE A 80 -1.44 19.43 -12.66
N LEU A 81 -0.36 20.14 -13.04
CA LEU A 81 -0.33 21.03 -14.17
C LEU A 81 0.78 20.61 -15.15
N PRO A 82 0.78 21.08 -16.40
CA PRO A 82 1.98 21.00 -17.25
C PRO A 82 3.18 21.68 -16.56
N ALA A 83 4.41 21.19 -16.80
CA ALA A 83 5.61 21.66 -16.10
C ALA A 83 5.83 23.18 -16.25
N ASP A 84 5.60 23.73 -17.43
CA ASP A 84 5.67 25.18 -17.70
C ASP A 84 4.60 25.96 -16.90
N ALA A 85 3.40 25.42 -16.77
CA ALA A 85 2.34 26.01 -15.97
C ALA A 85 2.61 25.91 -14.47
N VAL A 86 3.27 24.87 -13.98
CA VAL A 86 3.77 24.78 -12.58
C VAL A 86 4.76 25.89 -12.33
N ALA A 87 5.73 26.11 -13.22
CA ALA A 87 6.72 27.19 -13.10
C ALA A 87 6.07 28.57 -13.11
N ALA A 88 5.10 28.80 -13.98
CA ALA A 88 4.44 30.10 -14.15
C ALA A 88 3.42 30.40 -13.04
N HIS A 89 2.64 29.42 -12.61
CA HIS A 89 1.44 29.63 -11.77
C HIS A 89 1.52 28.95 -10.40
N GLY A 90 2.37 27.96 -10.20
CA GLY A 90 2.35 27.10 -8.99
C GLY A 90 2.47 27.87 -7.67
N ALA A 91 3.37 28.84 -7.56
CA ALA A 91 3.50 29.66 -6.36
C ALA A 91 2.29 30.59 -6.16
N GLY A 92 1.79 31.18 -7.26
CA GLY A 92 0.59 32.01 -7.25
C GLY A 92 -0.65 31.27 -6.80
N LEU A 93 -0.87 30.05 -7.34
CA LEU A 93 -1.98 29.16 -6.96
C LEU A 93 -1.96 28.78 -5.48
N ARG A 94 -0.79 28.42 -4.95
CA ARG A 94 -0.66 28.11 -3.50
C ARG A 94 -1.03 29.29 -2.63
N ARG A 95 -0.58 30.49 -2.98
CA ARG A 95 -0.92 31.73 -2.25
C ARG A 95 -2.41 32.06 -2.39
N LEU A 96 -2.96 32.01 -3.60
CA LEU A 96 -4.37 32.24 -3.87
C LEU A 96 -5.27 31.31 -3.03
N LEU A 97 -4.97 30.03 -3.02
CA LEU A 97 -5.70 29.04 -2.21
C LEU A 97 -5.54 29.33 -0.71
N SER A 98 -4.38 29.72 -0.25
CA SER A 98 -4.16 30.13 1.15
C SER A 98 -5.06 31.28 1.58
N GLU A 99 -5.27 32.25 0.70
CA GLU A 99 -6.08 33.44 0.96
C GLU A 99 -7.57 33.21 0.80
N GLN A 100 -8.00 32.38 -0.16
CA GLN A 100 -9.41 32.26 -0.56
C GLN A 100 -10.13 30.99 -0.12
N LEU A 101 -9.41 29.96 0.32
CA LEU A 101 -10.07 28.75 0.81
C LEU A 101 -10.94 29.05 2.03
N PRO A 102 -12.15 28.44 2.12
CA PRO A 102 -12.96 28.51 3.34
C PRO A 102 -12.17 27.89 4.52
N LYS A 103 -12.41 28.38 5.71
CA LYS A 103 -11.74 27.89 6.93
C LYS A 103 -12.11 26.46 7.31
N GLN A 104 -13.26 26.00 6.81
CA GLN A 104 -13.78 24.66 7.01
C GLN A 104 -14.49 24.14 5.76
N VAL A 105 -14.49 22.83 5.60
CA VAL A 105 -15.32 22.10 4.64
C VAL A 105 -16.02 20.96 5.40
N ARG A 106 -17.34 20.93 5.38
CA ARG A 106 -18.17 19.96 6.14
C ARG A 106 -17.81 19.88 7.62
N GLY A 107 -17.43 21.01 8.22
CA GLY A 107 -17.00 21.10 9.63
C GLY A 107 -15.51 20.76 9.85
N TRP A 108 -14.81 20.19 8.87
CA TRP A 108 -13.39 19.88 8.96
C TRP A 108 -12.55 21.12 8.64
N PRO A 109 -11.58 21.52 9.50
CA PRO A 109 -10.68 22.63 9.22
C PRO A 109 -9.85 22.38 7.96
N THR A 110 -9.62 23.43 7.18
CA THR A 110 -8.76 23.40 5.99
C THR A 110 -7.32 23.88 6.26
N HIS A 111 -7.09 24.40 7.45
CA HIS A 111 -5.79 24.81 7.95
C HIS A 111 -5.12 23.69 8.72
N PHE A 112 -3.83 23.47 8.44
CA PHE A 112 -2.99 22.51 9.17
C PHE A 112 -1.90 23.29 9.91
N ARG A 113 -1.86 23.15 11.22
CA ARG A 113 -0.74 23.63 12.00
C ARG A 113 0.52 22.87 11.60
N PRO A 114 1.63 23.55 11.32
CA PRO A 114 2.92 22.90 11.10
C PRO A 114 3.32 22.05 12.30
N GLY A 115 3.91 20.89 12.06
CA GLY A 115 4.56 20.13 13.12
C GLY A 115 5.68 20.91 13.80
N THR A 116 6.04 20.51 15.01
CA THR A 116 7.23 21.01 15.74
C THR A 116 8.38 20.01 15.60
N PRO A 117 9.62 20.36 15.97
CA PRO A 117 10.70 19.37 16.03
C PRO A 117 10.41 18.16 16.93
N GLU A 118 9.61 18.37 17.99
CA GLU A 118 9.19 17.32 18.94
C GLU A 118 7.99 16.52 18.44
N ASP A 119 7.12 17.15 17.65
CA ASP A 119 5.92 16.53 17.04
C ASP A 119 5.82 17.01 15.59
N PRO A 120 6.46 16.31 14.64
CA PRO A 120 6.59 16.76 13.25
C PRO A 120 5.30 16.58 12.43
N VAL A 121 4.22 16.08 13.02
CA VAL A 121 2.98 15.83 12.30
C VAL A 121 2.07 17.05 12.22
N GLY A 122 1.40 17.21 11.07
CA GLY A 122 0.43 18.27 10.87
C GLY A 122 -0.94 17.90 11.43
N VAL A 123 -1.53 18.80 12.22
CA VAL A 123 -2.85 18.62 12.82
C VAL A 123 -3.78 19.72 12.31
N MET A 124 -5.02 19.34 11.97
CA MET A 124 -6.05 20.32 11.58
C MET A 124 -6.42 21.22 12.76
N GLU A 125 -6.51 22.53 12.52
CA GLU A 125 -7.03 23.50 13.48
C GLU A 125 -7.74 24.66 12.75
N LEU A 126 -8.54 25.42 13.48
CA LEU A 126 -9.16 26.63 12.96
C LEU A 126 -8.17 27.78 12.94
N THR A 127 -8.30 28.66 11.94
CA THR A 127 -7.51 29.90 11.82
C THR A 127 -8.38 31.05 11.36
N ASP A 128 -8.10 32.25 11.85
CA ASP A 128 -8.67 33.51 11.35
C ASP A 128 -7.83 34.10 10.21
N GLY A 129 -6.54 33.67 10.10
CA GLY A 129 -5.62 34.09 9.07
C GLY A 129 -5.69 33.29 7.77
N PRO A 130 -4.74 33.49 6.86
CA PRO A 130 -4.60 32.65 5.66
C PRO A 130 -4.48 31.15 6.00
N VAL A 131 -5.03 30.31 5.15
CA VAL A 131 -5.08 28.84 5.37
C VAL A 131 -3.73 28.22 5.00
N ASN A 132 -3.09 27.52 5.93
CA ASN A 132 -1.99 26.61 5.60
C ASN A 132 -2.58 25.28 5.12
N HIS A 133 -2.96 25.23 3.86
CA HIS A 133 -3.68 24.11 3.26
C HIS A 133 -2.76 22.95 2.84
N ARG A 134 -3.35 21.78 2.62
CA ARG A 134 -2.68 20.59 2.08
C ARG A 134 -3.07 20.35 0.60
N VAL A 135 -3.01 21.41 -0.22
CA VAL A 135 -3.12 21.29 -1.67
C VAL A 135 -1.71 21.36 -2.25
N SER A 136 -1.24 20.25 -2.83
CA SER A 136 0.04 20.20 -3.55
C SER A 136 -0.16 20.71 -4.98
N VAL A 137 0.89 21.28 -5.60
CA VAL A 137 0.91 21.69 -7.01
C VAL A 137 2.22 21.22 -7.61
N SER A 138 2.16 20.32 -8.60
CA SER A 138 3.31 19.73 -9.30
C SER A 138 2.93 19.34 -10.71
N ASP A 139 3.88 18.92 -11.53
CA ASP A 139 3.58 18.14 -12.71
C ASP A 139 3.59 16.63 -12.39
N VAL A 140 3.04 15.81 -13.31
CA VAL A 140 2.87 14.37 -13.10
C VAL A 140 4.21 13.63 -13.07
N ASP A 141 5.17 14.03 -13.92
CA ASP A 141 6.45 13.32 -14.05
C ASP A 141 7.34 13.59 -12.84
N ASP A 142 7.43 14.84 -12.37
CA ASP A 142 8.15 15.20 -11.14
C ASP A 142 7.54 14.52 -9.92
N TRP A 143 6.20 14.48 -9.85
CA TRP A 143 5.51 13.78 -8.76
C TRP A 143 5.81 12.29 -8.77
N LEU A 144 5.71 11.61 -9.94
CA LEU A 144 6.04 10.20 -10.06
C LEU A 144 7.51 9.93 -9.71
N GLY A 145 8.43 10.78 -10.18
CA GLY A 145 9.84 10.72 -9.82
C GLY A 145 10.05 10.81 -8.31
N SER A 146 9.34 11.73 -7.64
CA SER A 146 9.39 11.89 -6.18
C SER A 146 8.82 10.69 -5.41
N GLN A 147 7.81 10.02 -5.96
CA GLN A 147 7.18 8.86 -5.31
C GLN A 147 7.94 7.56 -5.55
N LEU A 148 8.47 7.36 -6.76
CA LEU A 148 9.02 6.09 -7.20
C LEU A 148 10.55 6.06 -7.27
N GLY A 149 11.22 7.23 -7.26
CA GLY A 149 12.67 7.31 -7.38
C GLY A 149 13.21 6.92 -8.76
N VAL A 150 12.36 6.57 -9.70
CA VAL A 150 12.70 6.20 -11.08
C VAL A 150 11.91 7.08 -12.05
N GLY A 151 12.57 7.49 -13.14
CA GLY A 151 11.91 8.20 -14.22
C GLY A 151 10.94 7.26 -14.94
N THR A 152 9.66 7.42 -14.69
CA THR A 152 8.62 6.61 -15.35
C THR A 152 8.28 7.10 -16.77
N GLY A 153 9.03 8.02 -17.31
CA GLY A 153 8.91 8.59 -18.66
C GLY A 153 7.85 7.97 -19.62
N LEU A 154 7.81 8.34 -20.85
CA LEU A 154 6.86 7.82 -21.85
C LEU A 154 6.90 6.30 -22.04
N LEU A 155 8.02 5.65 -21.73
CA LEU A 155 8.23 4.21 -21.95
C LEU A 155 7.76 3.34 -20.75
N GLY A 156 7.55 3.94 -19.58
CA GLY A 156 7.20 3.19 -18.35
C GLY A 156 8.40 2.48 -17.69
N PRO A 157 8.19 1.77 -16.57
CA PRO A 157 9.25 1.05 -15.86
C PRO A 157 9.81 -0.11 -16.66
N THR A 158 11.12 -0.32 -16.58
CA THR A 158 11.81 -1.52 -17.06
C THR A 158 11.55 -2.72 -16.13
N THR A 159 11.95 -3.92 -16.54
CA THR A 159 11.89 -5.11 -15.66
C THR A 159 12.65 -4.88 -14.35
N ALA A 160 13.84 -4.29 -14.41
CA ALA A 160 14.63 -3.95 -13.23
C ALA A 160 13.93 -2.95 -12.31
N ASP A 161 13.30 -1.91 -12.88
CA ASP A 161 12.51 -0.95 -12.11
C ASP A 161 11.34 -1.63 -11.39
N TRP A 162 10.59 -2.49 -12.09
CA TRP A 162 9.48 -3.24 -11.48
C TRP A 162 9.92 -4.10 -10.29
N LEU A 163 11.12 -4.67 -10.33
CA LEU A 163 11.66 -5.48 -9.23
C LEU A 163 12.23 -4.62 -8.08
N ALA A 164 12.63 -3.39 -8.36
CA ALA A 164 13.15 -2.45 -7.37
C ALA A 164 12.06 -1.62 -6.67
N LEU A 165 10.89 -1.42 -7.30
CA LEU A 165 9.81 -0.60 -6.76
C LEU A 165 9.06 -1.30 -5.64
N PRO A 166 8.99 -0.72 -4.42
CA PRO A 166 8.17 -1.26 -3.35
C PRO A 166 6.68 -1.23 -3.69
N GLN A 167 5.97 -2.31 -3.38
CA GLN A 167 4.52 -2.42 -3.58
C GLN A 167 3.75 -1.34 -2.83
N GLN A 168 4.23 -0.92 -1.65
CA GLN A 168 3.65 0.21 -0.93
C GLN A 168 3.60 1.47 -1.81
N LYS A 169 4.68 1.80 -2.51
CA LYS A 169 4.74 2.97 -3.39
C LYS A 169 3.85 2.82 -4.62
N LEU A 170 3.81 1.65 -5.19
CA LEU A 170 2.89 1.34 -6.29
C LEU A 170 1.42 1.46 -5.84
N ALA A 171 1.09 0.98 -4.63
CA ALA A 171 -0.23 1.14 -4.04
C ALA A 171 -0.60 2.62 -3.81
N GLU A 172 0.33 3.44 -3.32
CA GLU A 172 0.15 4.87 -3.10
C GLU A 172 -0.08 5.65 -4.41
N VAL A 173 0.65 5.31 -5.46
CA VAL A 173 0.52 5.97 -6.78
C VAL A 173 -0.75 5.55 -7.51
N THR A 174 -1.13 4.28 -7.42
CA THR A 174 -2.29 3.73 -8.13
C THR A 174 -3.58 3.76 -7.30
N GLY A 175 -3.48 3.88 -5.98
CA GLY A 175 -4.59 4.05 -5.06
C GLY A 175 -5.21 5.46 -5.10
N GLY A 176 -6.11 5.73 -4.17
CA GLY A 176 -6.80 7.01 -4.11
C GLY A 176 -7.78 7.24 -5.26
N ALA A 177 -8.06 8.51 -5.56
CA ALA A 177 -9.05 8.90 -6.56
C ALA A 177 -8.62 10.10 -7.39
N VAL A 178 -8.97 10.09 -8.68
CA VAL A 178 -8.86 11.24 -9.59
C VAL A 178 -10.24 11.89 -9.68
N PHE A 179 -10.34 13.17 -9.37
CA PHE A 179 -11.59 13.94 -9.37
C PHE A 179 -11.79 14.72 -10.68
N HIS A 180 -10.68 15.07 -11.32
CA HIS A 180 -10.65 15.75 -12.62
C HIS A 180 -9.32 15.43 -13.31
N ASP A 181 -9.35 15.19 -14.61
CA ASP A 181 -8.12 15.00 -15.41
C ASP A 181 -8.29 15.63 -16.81
N GLY A 182 -8.22 16.95 -16.85
CA GLY A 182 -8.24 17.73 -18.10
C GLY A 182 -7.00 17.51 -18.96
N LEU A 183 -5.92 16.97 -18.39
CA LEU A 183 -4.66 16.68 -19.09
C LEU A 183 -4.63 15.26 -19.68
N GLY A 184 -5.33 14.30 -19.07
CA GLY A 184 -5.28 12.88 -19.42
C GLY A 184 -3.97 12.17 -19.01
N THR A 185 -2.94 12.91 -18.60
CA THR A 185 -1.60 12.37 -18.29
C THR A 185 -1.58 11.58 -17.01
N LEU A 186 -2.24 12.06 -15.94
CA LEU A 186 -2.30 11.38 -14.66
C LEU A 186 -2.97 10.01 -14.77
N THR A 187 -4.14 9.96 -15.42
CA THR A 187 -4.88 8.71 -15.63
C THR A 187 -4.09 7.74 -16.50
N ALA A 188 -3.41 8.22 -17.54
CA ALA A 188 -2.58 7.39 -18.40
C ALA A 188 -1.39 6.78 -17.63
N ALA A 189 -0.69 7.58 -16.82
CA ALA A 189 0.42 7.11 -15.99
C ALA A 189 -0.03 6.06 -14.96
N ARG A 190 -1.12 6.33 -14.23
CA ARG A 190 -1.67 5.40 -13.25
C ARG A 190 -2.15 4.09 -13.87
N ARG A 191 -2.72 4.13 -15.09
CA ARG A 191 -3.11 2.93 -15.82
C ARG A 191 -1.92 2.04 -16.17
N ARG A 192 -0.78 2.63 -16.59
CA ARG A 192 0.45 1.88 -16.85
C ARG A 192 1.01 1.20 -15.60
N LEU A 193 0.85 1.83 -14.45
CA LEU A 193 1.35 1.33 -13.17
C LEU A 193 0.31 0.48 -12.41
N ALA A 194 -0.90 0.29 -12.96
CA ALA A 194 -2.01 -0.36 -12.27
C ALA A 194 -1.70 -1.78 -11.81
N TRP A 195 -0.88 -2.50 -12.60
CA TRP A 195 -0.36 -3.82 -12.24
C TRP A 195 0.90 -4.15 -13.03
N TYR A 196 1.64 -5.13 -12.54
CA TYR A 196 2.83 -5.66 -13.19
C TYR A 196 2.54 -6.17 -14.61
N PRO A 197 3.49 -6.08 -15.56
CA PRO A 197 3.49 -6.90 -16.76
C PRO A 197 3.36 -8.38 -16.41
N GLU A 198 2.69 -9.17 -17.26
CA GLU A 198 2.35 -10.56 -16.93
C GLU A 198 3.57 -11.43 -16.65
N GLU A 199 4.67 -11.25 -17.38
CA GLU A 199 5.92 -11.99 -17.15
C GLU A 199 6.55 -11.67 -15.79
N VAL A 200 6.57 -10.38 -15.40
CA VAL A 200 7.04 -9.96 -14.07
C VAL A 200 6.11 -10.53 -12.98
N TRP A 201 4.80 -10.50 -13.19
CA TRP A 201 3.85 -11.07 -12.23
C TRP A 201 4.04 -12.57 -12.02
N ARG A 202 4.24 -13.34 -13.11
CA ARG A 202 4.56 -14.79 -13.03
C ARG A 202 5.83 -15.03 -12.23
N TYR A 203 6.88 -14.25 -12.50
CA TYR A 203 8.14 -14.34 -11.77
C TYR A 203 7.94 -14.04 -10.27
N LEU A 204 7.24 -12.96 -9.90
CA LEU A 204 6.98 -12.61 -8.51
C LEU A 204 6.15 -13.67 -7.77
N LEU A 205 5.16 -14.26 -8.44
CA LEU A 205 4.40 -15.39 -7.89
C LEU A 205 5.29 -16.61 -7.67
N ALA A 206 6.17 -16.95 -8.63
CA ALA A 206 7.12 -18.04 -8.48
C ALA A 206 8.05 -17.80 -7.28
N CYS A 207 8.57 -16.58 -7.14
CA CYS A 207 9.42 -16.20 -6.01
C CYS A 207 8.65 -16.28 -4.66
N GLN A 208 7.38 -15.89 -4.64
CA GLN A 208 6.59 -15.96 -3.41
C GLN A 208 6.29 -17.41 -3.00
N TRP A 209 6.01 -18.30 -3.97
CA TRP A 209 5.90 -19.72 -3.70
C TRP A 209 7.21 -20.35 -3.25
N GLN A 210 8.34 -19.91 -3.83
CA GLN A 210 9.67 -20.35 -3.42
C GLN A 210 9.96 -19.98 -1.96
N ARG A 211 9.56 -18.76 -1.51
CA ARG A 211 9.68 -18.36 -0.10
C ARG A 211 8.88 -19.28 0.84
N VAL A 212 7.64 -19.62 0.46
CA VAL A 212 6.84 -20.58 1.24
C VAL A 212 7.55 -21.93 1.33
N SER A 213 8.07 -22.45 0.21
CA SER A 213 8.74 -23.75 0.17
C SER A 213 10.00 -23.82 1.04
N GLN A 214 10.71 -22.70 1.19
CA GLN A 214 11.92 -22.63 2.01
C GLN A 214 11.65 -22.86 3.50
N GLU A 215 10.48 -22.48 3.99
CA GLU A 215 10.17 -22.45 5.42
C GLU A 215 9.02 -23.37 5.83
N GLU A 216 8.22 -23.92 4.91
CA GLU A 216 7.04 -24.73 5.26
C GLU A 216 7.38 -25.95 6.15
N ALA A 217 8.56 -26.56 5.97
CA ALA A 217 9.01 -27.68 6.81
C ALA A 217 9.66 -27.22 8.13
N PHE A 218 10.06 -25.95 8.27
CA PHE A 218 10.76 -25.48 9.46
C PHE A 218 9.87 -25.44 10.68
N VAL A 219 8.58 -25.23 10.51
CA VAL A 219 7.57 -25.27 11.60
C VAL A 219 7.63 -26.60 12.34
N GLY A 220 7.63 -27.72 11.60
CA GLY A 220 7.76 -29.07 12.15
C GLY A 220 9.16 -29.35 12.68
N ARG A 221 10.20 -28.88 11.98
CA ARG A 221 11.59 -29.11 12.42
C ARG A 221 11.94 -28.41 13.73
N CYS A 222 11.40 -27.21 13.99
CA CYS A 222 11.52 -26.54 15.29
C CYS A 222 10.81 -27.36 16.39
N ALA A 223 9.58 -27.82 16.11
CA ALA A 223 8.80 -28.60 17.05
C ALA A 223 9.45 -29.94 17.38
N GLU A 224 10.12 -30.60 16.42
CA GLU A 224 10.83 -31.88 16.58
C GLU A 224 11.93 -31.82 17.65
N VAL A 225 12.54 -30.64 17.86
CA VAL A 225 13.57 -30.38 18.86
C VAL A 225 13.01 -29.67 20.11
N GLY A 226 11.68 -29.57 20.24
CA GLY A 226 11.02 -28.96 21.39
C GLY A 226 10.99 -27.43 21.36
N ASP A 227 11.37 -26.80 20.24
CA ASP A 227 11.36 -25.33 20.05
C ASP A 227 9.97 -24.87 19.55
N GLU A 228 8.99 -24.80 20.45
CA GLU A 228 7.65 -24.30 20.15
C GLU A 228 7.65 -22.80 19.81
N LEU A 229 8.56 -22.02 20.41
CA LEU A 229 8.68 -20.59 20.07
C LEU A 229 9.17 -20.39 18.63
N GLY A 230 10.23 -21.08 18.25
CA GLY A 230 10.73 -21.03 16.86
C GLY A 230 9.69 -21.50 15.85
N SER A 231 8.96 -22.59 16.17
CA SER A 231 7.86 -23.09 15.36
C SER A 231 6.76 -22.03 15.17
N ALA A 232 6.38 -21.30 16.23
CA ALA A 232 5.38 -20.23 16.16
C ALA A 232 5.88 -19.01 15.37
N VAL A 233 7.14 -18.62 15.52
CA VAL A 233 7.76 -17.51 14.77
C VAL A 233 7.79 -17.81 13.28
N VAL A 234 8.19 -19.02 12.88
CA VAL A 234 8.19 -19.44 11.46
C VAL A 234 6.76 -19.48 10.92
N ALA A 235 5.80 -19.98 11.68
CA ALA A 235 4.39 -19.99 11.27
C ALA A 235 3.84 -18.57 11.04
N GLY A 236 4.18 -17.60 11.90
CA GLY A 236 3.82 -16.20 11.71
C GLY A 236 4.40 -15.62 10.42
N ARG A 237 5.64 -15.97 10.07
CA ARG A 237 6.27 -15.57 8.80
C ARG A 237 5.53 -16.18 7.59
N LEU A 238 5.20 -17.47 7.65
CA LEU A 238 4.46 -18.16 6.61
C LEU A 238 3.06 -17.57 6.41
N VAL A 239 2.36 -17.24 7.50
CA VAL A 239 1.06 -16.55 7.44
C VAL A 239 1.18 -15.21 6.71
N ARG A 240 2.21 -14.41 7.03
CA ARG A 240 2.51 -13.16 6.33
C ARG A 240 2.79 -13.41 4.84
N ASP A 241 3.58 -14.41 4.51
CA ASP A 241 3.94 -14.73 3.13
C ASP A 241 2.73 -15.25 2.34
N LEU A 242 1.80 -15.99 2.96
CA LEU A 242 0.52 -16.39 2.35
C LEU A 242 -0.41 -15.19 2.11
N MET A 243 -0.50 -14.23 3.04
CA MET A 243 -1.27 -13.00 2.82
C MET A 243 -0.71 -12.21 1.63
N ARG A 244 0.62 -12.06 1.52
CA ARG A 244 1.28 -11.42 0.38
C ARG A 244 1.03 -12.16 -0.93
N LEU A 245 1.10 -13.50 -0.90
CA LEU A 245 0.78 -14.33 -2.06
C LEU A 245 -0.67 -14.13 -2.51
N CYS A 246 -1.63 -14.07 -1.59
CA CYS A 246 -3.03 -13.81 -1.91
C CYS A 246 -3.23 -12.42 -2.54
N LEU A 247 -2.54 -11.40 -2.05
CA LEU A 247 -2.57 -10.07 -2.64
C LEU A 247 -2.00 -10.07 -4.06
N LEU A 248 -0.86 -10.74 -4.28
CA LEU A 248 -0.29 -10.93 -5.64
C LEU A 248 -1.26 -11.68 -6.56
N LEU A 249 -1.89 -12.76 -6.10
CA LEU A 249 -2.89 -13.52 -6.86
C LEU A 249 -4.13 -12.68 -7.18
N GLY A 250 -4.53 -11.81 -6.25
CA GLY A 250 -5.63 -10.87 -6.41
C GLY A 250 -5.29 -9.61 -7.21
N ARG A 251 -4.08 -9.49 -7.77
CA ARG A 251 -3.57 -8.30 -8.47
C ARG A 251 -3.72 -7.03 -7.61
N ARG A 252 -3.31 -7.13 -6.37
CA ARG A 252 -3.28 -5.98 -5.44
C ARG A 252 -1.89 -5.83 -4.86
N TYR A 253 -1.36 -4.62 -4.92
CA TYR A 253 -0.10 -4.26 -4.29
C TYR A 253 -0.22 -4.39 -2.77
N ALA A 254 0.71 -5.12 -2.16
CA ALA A 254 0.74 -5.30 -0.72
C ALA A 254 1.25 -4.04 -0.02
N PRO A 255 0.50 -3.45 0.92
CA PRO A 255 1.02 -2.39 1.74
C PRO A 255 2.02 -2.94 2.77
N TYR A 256 2.78 -2.01 3.41
CA TYR A 256 3.69 -2.39 4.51
C TYR A 256 2.94 -2.99 5.71
N GLY A 257 3.69 -3.54 6.67
CA GLY A 257 3.19 -4.42 7.73
C GLY A 257 1.99 -3.90 8.53
N LYS A 258 1.89 -2.57 8.77
CA LYS A 258 0.75 -1.94 9.48
C LYS A 258 -0.60 -2.27 8.81
N TRP A 259 -0.65 -2.27 7.49
CA TRP A 259 -1.88 -2.39 6.71
C TRP A 259 -2.05 -3.73 5.99
N LEU A 260 -1.04 -4.62 6.05
CA LEU A 260 -1.06 -5.88 5.31
C LEU A 260 -2.28 -6.74 5.64
N GLY A 261 -2.58 -6.91 6.92
CA GLY A 261 -3.74 -7.69 7.37
C GLY A 261 -5.07 -7.08 6.91
N SER A 262 -5.20 -5.75 6.99
CA SER A 262 -6.41 -5.03 6.56
C SER A 262 -6.61 -5.12 5.05
N ALA A 263 -5.55 -4.97 4.26
CA ALA A 263 -5.60 -5.13 2.80
C ALA A 263 -5.94 -6.56 2.40
N PHE A 264 -5.37 -7.56 3.08
CA PHE A 264 -5.71 -8.97 2.86
C PHE A 264 -7.19 -9.25 3.13
N GLN A 265 -7.76 -8.71 4.22
CA GLN A 265 -9.17 -8.92 4.58
C GLN A 265 -10.15 -8.36 3.54
N GLN A 266 -9.73 -7.46 2.66
CA GLN A 266 -10.54 -6.96 1.55
C GLN A 266 -10.59 -7.92 0.34
N LEU A 267 -9.81 -9.01 0.35
CA LEU A 267 -9.81 -10.00 -0.73
C LEU A 267 -10.97 -10.99 -0.56
N PRO A 268 -11.62 -11.43 -1.66
CA PRO A 268 -12.69 -12.43 -1.59
C PRO A 268 -12.26 -13.73 -0.91
N VAL A 269 -10.99 -14.13 -1.02
CA VAL A 269 -10.46 -15.36 -0.41
C VAL A 269 -10.29 -15.23 1.11
N ALA A 270 -10.31 -14.02 1.65
CA ALA A 270 -10.06 -13.80 3.07
C ALA A 270 -11.06 -14.51 3.97
N GLU A 271 -12.35 -14.52 3.61
CA GLU A 271 -13.39 -15.20 4.40
C GLU A 271 -13.07 -16.68 4.62
N ALA A 272 -12.65 -17.38 3.57
CA ALA A 272 -12.30 -18.79 3.65
C ALA A 272 -10.97 -19.07 4.32
N LEU A 273 -10.00 -18.12 4.24
CA LEU A 273 -8.62 -18.35 4.66
C LEU A 273 -8.33 -17.85 6.08
N LEU A 274 -9.03 -16.80 6.55
CA LEU A 274 -8.82 -16.18 7.87
C LEU A 274 -8.82 -17.19 9.03
N PRO A 275 -9.78 -18.15 9.15
CA PRO A 275 -9.77 -19.11 10.25
C PRO A 275 -8.48 -19.93 10.33
N SER A 276 -7.96 -20.36 9.17
CA SER A 276 -6.72 -21.13 9.09
C SER A 276 -5.49 -20.27 9.42
N LEU A 277 -5.41 -19.04 8.91
CA LEU A 277 -4.30 -18.14 9.24
C LEU A 277 -4.28 -17.74 10.71
N GLN A 278 -5.43 -17.42 11.30
CA GLN A 278 -5.56 -17.08 12.71
C GLN A 278 -5.22 -18.30 13.58
N GLY A 279 -5.77 -19.48 13.22
CA GLY A 279 -5.47 -20.72 13.90
C GLY A 279 -3.98 -21.08 13.91
N ALA A 280 -3.27 -20.86 12.79
CA ALA A 280 -1.83 -21.08 12.70
C ALA A 280 -1.02 -20.18 13.64
N VAL A 281 -1.40 -18.93 13.80
CA VAL A 281 -0.71 -17.95 14.66
C VAL A 281 -1.03 -18.17 16.13
N THR A 282 -2.27 -18.57 16.47
CA THR A 282 -2.74 -18.68 17.85
C THR A 282 -2.61 -20.09 18.43
N ALA A 283 -2.30 -21.10 17.61
CA ALA A 283 -2.15 -22.47 18.08
C ALA A 283 -1.02 -22.59 19.12
N PRO A 284 -1.32 -23.12 20.33
CA PRO A 284 -0.31 -23.21 21.38
C PRO A 284 0.74 -24.29 21.11
N GLN A 285 0.42 -25.26 20.26
CA GLN A 285 1.27 -26.43 19.98
C GLN A 285 1.32 -26.75 18.49
N TYR A 286 2.45 -27.31 18.07
CA TYR A 286 2.76 -27.66 16.69
C TYR A 286 1.68 -28.44 15.94
N PRO A 287 1.09 -29.56 16.45
CA PRO A 287 0.15 -30.35 15.64
C PRO A 287 -1.10 -29.56 15.20
N ALA A 288 -1.54 -28.61 16.01
CA ALA A 288 -2.63 -27.71 15.63
C ALA A 288 -2.17 -26.68 14.60
N ARG A 289 -0.98 -26.12 14.80
CA ARG A 289 -0.35 -25.14 13.91
C ARG A 289 -0.12 -25.71 12.50
N GLU A 290 0.39 -26.93 12.40
CA GLU A 290 0.57 -27.64 11.13
C GLU A 290 -0.76 -27.83 10.39
N ARG A 291 -1.81 -28.31 11.06
CA ARG A 291 -3.12 -28.49 10.43
C ARG A 291 -3.62 -27.20 9.82
N HIS A 292 -3.58 -26.10 10.58
CA HIS A 292 -4.03 -24.79 10.11
C HIS A 292 -3.21 -24.26 8.92
N LEU A 293 -1.88 -24.43 8.97
CA LEU A 293 -1.03 -24.03 7.84
C LEU A 293 -1.33 -24.87 6.58
N CYS A 294 -1.48 -26.18 6.75
CA CYS A 294 -1.81 -27.06 5.64
C CYS A 294 -3.17 -26.74 5.00
N ASP A 295 -4.17 -26.44 5.83
CA ASP A 295 -5.48 -25.99 5.32
C ASP A 295 -5.36 -24.68 4.54
N ALA A 296 -4.55 -23.73 5.04
CA ALA A 296 -4.27 -22.49 4.36
C ALA A 296 -3.52 -22.71 3.02
N TYR A 297 -2.51 -23.57 3.01
CA TYR A 297 -1.75 -23.91 1.80
C TYR A 297 -2.67 -24.49 0.70
N GLU A 298 -3.55 -25.42 1.03
CA GLU A 298 -4.46 -26.02 0.06
C GLU A 298 -5.42 -25.00 -0.56
N ILE A 299 -5.94 -24.06 0.25
CA ILE A 299 -6.82 -22.99 -0.24
C ILE A 299 -6.05 -22.07 -1.22
N VAL A 300 -4.83 -21.63 -0.84
CA VAL A 300 -4.03 -20.73 -1.68
C VAL A 300 -3.54 -21.43 -2.95
N ALA A 301 -3.16 -22.70 -2.86
CA ALA A 301 -2.78 -23.52 -4.00
C ALA A 301 -3.93 -23.69 -5.02
N ALA A 302 -5.14 -23.92 -4.51
CA ALA A 302 -6.34 -23.96 -5.37
C ALA A 302 -6.64 -22.56 -5.99
N LEU A 303 -6.37 -21.46 -5.26
CA LEU A 303 -6.49 -20.10 -5.80
C LEU A 303 -5.48 -19.86 -6.93
N GLN A 304 -4.23 -20.29 -6.78
CA GLN A 304 -3.21 -20.23 -7.83
C GLN A 304 -3.66 -20.94 -9.09
N ASN A 305 -4.16 -22.16 -8.97
CA ASN A 305 -4.61 -22.94 -10.13
C ASN A 305 -5.75 -22.25 -10.91
N ARG A 306 -6.63 -21.53 -10.21
CA ARG A 306 -7.72 -20.76 -10.84
C ARG A 306 -7.25 -19.56 -11.67
N THR A 307 -6.01 -19.12 -11.50
CA THR A 307 -5.47 -18.01 -12.31
C THR A 307 -5.22 -18.41 -13.78
N GLY A 308 -5.02 -19.69 -14.06
CA GLY A 308 -4.66 -20.17 -15.39
C GLY A 308 -3.27 -19.76 -15.88
N LEU A 309 -2.41 -19.21 -15.01
CA LEU A 309 -1.08 -18.73 -15.37
C LEU A 309 -0.07 -19.84 -15.63
N ALA A 310 -0.34 -21.04 -15.16
CA ALA A 310 0.46 -22.23 -15.36
C ALA A 310 -0.42 -23.48 -15.37
N GLU A 311 0.13 -24.63 -15.81
CA GLU A 311 -0.55 -25.92 -15.67
C GLU A 311 -0.92 -26.18 -14.21
N PRO A 312 -2.15 -26.67 -13.93
CA PRO A 312 -2.59 -26.93 -12.58
C PRO A 312 -1.66 -27.90 -11.83
N VAL A 313 -1.33 -27.57 -10.59
CA VAL A 313 -0.55 -28.41 -9.68
C VAL A 313 -1.49 -28.96 -8.61
N ASP A 314 -1.35 -30.25 -8.24
CA ASP A 314 -2.14 -30.85 -7.17
C ASP A 314 -1.98 -30.01 -5.87
N PRO A 315 -3.11 -29.43 -5.36
CA PRO A 315 -3.07 -28.50 -4.24
C PRO A 315 -3.00 -29.19 -2.86
N LYS A 316 -2.93 -30.52 -2.83
CA LYS A 316 -3.01 -31.27 -1.59
C LYS A 316 -1.68 -31.33 -0.86
N ARG A 317 -1.77 -31.23 0.49
CA ARG A 317 -0.64 -31.50 1.40
C ARG A 317 -0.12 -32.92 1.24
N ARG A 318 1.13 -33.12 1.59
CA ARG A 318 1.79 -34.43 1.56
C ARG A 318 2.90 -34.49 2.58
N ALA A 319 3.39 -35.73 2.83
CA ALA A 319 4.49 -35.95 3.75
C ALA A 319 5.77 -35.23 3.29
N TYR A 320 6.52 -34.66 4.22
CA TYR A 320 7.84 -34.10 3.99
C TYR A 320 8.90 -35.18 4.07
N HIS A 321 9.22 -35.83 2.94
CA HIS A 321 10.13 -36.98 2.87
C HIS A 321 9.72 -38.10 3.84
N SER A 322 10.67 -38.61 4.65
CA SER A 322 10.43 -39.62 5.68
C SER A 322 10.07 -39.03 7.06
N ARG A 323 9.88 -37.71 7.13
CA ARG A 323 9.57 -37.04 8.41
C ARG A 323 8.08 -36.99 8.67
N PRO A 324 7.66 -36.92 9.94
CA PRO A 324 6.23 -36.90 10.31
C PRO A 324 5.55 -35.53 10.12
N PHE A 325 6.03 -34.75 9.15
CA PHE A 325 5.47 -33.42 8.85
C PHE A 325 4.63 -33.46 7.59
N GLN A 326 3.62 -32.59 7.56
CA GLN A 326 2.82 -32.33 6.38
C GLN A 326 3.17 -30.96 5.81
N VAL A 327 3.46 -30.91 4.51
CA VAL A 327 3.80 -29.70 3.75
C VAL A 327 3.05 -29.69 2.43
N LEU A 328 3.09 -28.56 1.71
CA LEU A 328 2.54 -28.46 0.36
C LEU A 328 3.56 -28.91 -0.71
N HIS A 329 4.85 -28.82 -0.43
CA HIS A 329 5.91 -28.79 -1.43
C HIS A 329 5.70 -27.64 -2.41
N ALA A 330 5.73 -26.43 -1.87
CA ALA A 330 5.32 -25.20 -2.54
C ALA A 330 6.20 -24.85 -3.75
N GLU A 331 7.44 -25.36 -3.82
CA GLU A 331 8.34 -25.25 -4.97
C GLU A 331 7.74 -25.79 -6.27
N ARG A 332 6.78 -26.72 -6.20
CA ARG A 332 6.07 -27.25 -7.39
C ARG A 332 5.30 -26.16 -8.12
N PHE A 333 4.70 -25.23 -7.36
CA PHE A 333 3.96 -24.07 -7.90
C PHE A 333 4.93 -23.06 -8.48
N ALA A 334 6.06 -22.80 -7.80
CA ALA A 334 7.13 -21.95 -8.33
C ALA A 334 7.66 -22.49 -9.68
N HIS A 335 7.99 -23.77 -9.74
CA HIS A 335 8.47 -24.41 -10.97
C HIS A 335 7.43 -24.41 -12.11
N ALA A 336 6.14 -24.60 -11.78
CA ALA A 336 5.08 -24.54 -12.78
C ALA A 336 5.01 -23.14 -13.42
N LEU A 337 5.11 -22.07 -12.63
CA LEU A 337 5.11 -20.69 -13.12
C LEU A 337 6.37 -20.37 -13.92
N VAL A 338 7.57 -20.75 -13.43
CA VAL A 338 8.84 -20.51 -14.14
C VAL A 338 8.82 -21.10 -15.55
N ARG A 339 8.22 -22.27 -15.75
CA ARG A 339 8.10 -22.87 -17.09
C ARG A 339 7.28 -22.06 -18.08
N THR A 340 6.43 -21.14 -17.61
CA THR A 340 5.59 -20.29 -18.45
C THR A 340 6.21 -18.93 -18.74
N ILE A 341 7.32 -18.57 -18.09
CA ILE A 341 8.03 -17.32 -18.33
C ILE A 341 8.81 -17.47 -19.64
N THR A 342 8.58 -16.54 -20.57
CA THR A 342 9.25 -16.51 -21.88
C THR A 342 10.38 -15.49 -21.93
N ASP A 343 10.33 -14.45 -21.11
CA ASP A 343 11.35 -13.40 -21.00
C ASP A 343 12.70 -14.01 -20.53
N PRO A 344 13.77 -13.95 -21.36
CA PRO A 344 15.04 -14.56 -21.03
C PRO A 344 15.76 -13.90 -19.85
N GLU A 345 15.55 -12.59 -19.63
CA GLU A 345 16.14 -11.87 -18.50
C GLU A 345 15.53 -12.37 -17.19
N LEU A 346 14.21 -12.44 -17.12
CA LEU A 346 13.50 -12.96 -15.94
C LEU A 346 13.81 -14.44 -15.66
N ARG A 347 13.94 -15.25 -16.72
CA ARG A 347 14.32 -16.68 -16.57
C ARG A 347 15.72 -16.89 -16.02
N ALA A 348 16.63 -15.97 -16.28
CA ALA A 348 18.01 -16.03 -15.79
C ALA A 348 18.15 -15.59 -14.33
N LEU A 349 17.18 -14.90 -13.77
CA LEU A 349 17.21 -14.43 -12.39
C LEU A 349 17.01 -15.59 -11.40
N PRO A 350 17.70 -15.56 -10.24
CA PRO A 350 17.37 -16.45 -9.13
C PRO A 350 15.98 -16.10 -8.57
N LEU A 351 15.27 -17.09 -8.01
CA LEU A 351 13.94 -16.89 -7.45
C LEU A 351 13.98 -16.14 -6.09
N THR A 352 14.57 -14.96 -6.09
CA THR A 352 14.67 -14.07 -4.91
C THR A 352 13.59 -12.97 -4.88
N GLY A 353 13.01 -12.66 -6.04
CA GLY A 353 11.86 -11.76 -6.17
C GLY A 353 12.21 -10.28 -6.24
N SER A 354 11.18 -9.45 -6.02
CA SER A 354 11.31 -8.00 -5.89
C SER A 354 11.76 -7.59 -4.50
N VAL A 355 12.02 -6.29 -4.32
CA VAL A 355 12.40 -5.70 -3.04
C VAL A 355 11.50 -6.12 -1.87
N ASP A 356 10.20 -6.24 -2.07
CA ASP A 356 9.24 -6.64 -1.03
C ASP A 356 9.39 -8.09 -0.57
N GLN A 357 10.06 -8.93 -1.33
CA GLN A 357 10.24 -10.33 -1.01
C GLN A 357 11.53 -10.62 -0.22
N TRP A 358 12.44 -9.65 -0.13
CA TRP A 358 13.67 -9.77 0.67
C TRP A 358 13.88 -8.61 1.66
N ALA A 359 13.29 -7.42 1.44
CA ALA A 359 13.34 -6.32 2.39
C ALA A 359 12.14 -6.36 3.35
N ASP A 360 12.41 -6.12 4.64
CA ASP A 360 11.41 -6.11 5.71
C ASP A 360 11.47 -4.83 6.56
N ASN A 361 12.22 -3.84 6.11
CA ASN A 361 12.39 -2.56 6.80
C ASN A 361 11.29 -1.59 6.33
N THR A 362 10.44 -1.15 7.24
CA THR A 362 9.32 -0.23 6.93
C THR A 362 9.79 1.08 6.32
N ASP A 363 10.83 1.70 6.89
CA ASP A 363 11.35 2.98 6.37
C ASP A 363 11.90 2.81 4.95
N PHE A 364 12.58 1.68 4.68
CA PHE A 364 13.04 1.38 3.34
C PHE A 364 11.86 1.25 2.35
N LEU A 365 10.83 0.52 2.70
CA LEU A 365 9.67 0.30 1.81
C LEU A 365 8.84 1.58 1.56
N VAL A 366 8.85 2.51 2.52
CA VAL A 366 8.09 3.77 2.45
C VAL A 366 8.92 4.91 1.86
N ARG A 367 10.24 4.91 2.07
CA ARG A 367 11.17 6.00 1.70
C ARG A 367 12.36 5.54 0.87
N HIS A 368 12.21 4.47 0.08
CA HIS A 368 13.33 3.85 -0.66
C HIS A 368 14.09 4.85 -1.53
N GLN A 369 13.40 5.79 -2.17
CA GLN A 369 13.99 6.84 -3.00
C GLN A 369 14.98 7.74 -2.22
N GLU A 370 14.70 8.04 -0.94
CA GLU A 370 15.60 8.85 -0.09
C GLU A 370 16.85 8.07 0.28
N ILE A 371 16.76 6.74 0.37
CA ILE A 371 17.86 5.84 0.74
C ILE A 371 18.79 5.61 -0.44
N GLU A 372 18.23 5.44 -1.65
CA GLU A 372 19.04 5.26 -2.88
C GLU A 372 19.88 6.49 -3.23
N VAL A 373 19.35 7.71 -3.03
CA VAL A 373 20.10 8.95 -3.23
C VAL A 373 21.33 9.03 -2.30
N ARG A 374 21.28 8.42 -1.12
CA ARG A 374 22.44 8.38 -0.19
C ARG A 374 23.48 7.33 -0.54
N ARG A 375 23.19 6.41 -1.48
CA ARG A 375 24.13 5.36 -1.93
C ARG A 375 24.89 5.73 -3.21
N ARG A 376 24.48 6.81 -3.88
CA ARG A 376 25.19 7.41 -5.02
C ARG A 376 26.10 8.55 -4.56
#